data_73e6e47eb34b0eb53d752b7c9403c487
#
_entry.id   73e6e47eb34b0eb53d752b7c9403c487
#
_cell.length_a   1.000
_cell.length_b   1.000
_cell.length_c   1.000
_cell.angle_alpha   90.00
_cell.angle_beta   90.00
_cell.angle_gamma   90.00
#
_symmetry.space_group_name_H-M   'P 1'
#
loop_
_entity.id
_entity.type
_entity.pdbx_description
1 polymer ?
#
loop_
_entity_poly.entity_id
_entity_poly.type
_entity_poly.pdbx_seq_one_letter_code
_entity_poly.pdbx_strand_id
1 'polypeptide(L)'
;MKKNQKRIIWIIAIINLMILSSTRLAIADSATPSTAGAATRMGSKKALPLETEFVFTGGYRRDDLDWNIAGDINGNNPNILSELTWDDIESYQVKFQGSLVWPKIIALKGSVNYGWIFNGDNQDSDFRWDDRCGEYSRSNNGADDGDLWDASLAVGYPMRFGQNVIGTLTPLVGYSYHEQNLKITDGFQTIPATGPFPGLDSSYDTEWKGPWIGIDLRFKAREIKIFAHRFETYFTYEYHWADYDAEADWNLRDDLAHPKSFKHDTDGNGYVIGAGFNFVLHQHWALNFNFDYQDWSTDDGTIKFFLADGTTHKQQLNEVNWTSYALSLGLSVRF
;
A
#
# COMPACT_ATOMS: atom_id res chain seq x y z
N MET A 1 13.25 10.57 -13.34
CA MET A 1 13.14 9.70 -14.55
C MET A 1 13.73 8.30 -14.40
N LYS A 2 14.92 8.06 -13.78
CA LYS A 2 15.53 6.71 -13.70
C LYS A 2 14.84 5.74 -12.71
N LYS A 3 14.27 6.23 -11.60
CA LYS A 3 13.63 5.39 -10.55
C LYS A 3 12.30 4.83 -11.11
N ASN A 4 11.47 5.65 -11.73
CA ASN A 4 10.19 5.24 -12.32
C ASN A 4 10.31 4.26 -13.49
N GLN A 5 11.37 4.37 -14.33
CA GLN A 5 11.60 3.39 -15.40
C GLN A 5 11.92 1.99 -14.85
N LYS A 6 12.67 1.86 -13.75
CA LYS A 6 12.95 0.57 -13.12
C LYS A 6 11.68 -0.05 -12.55
N ARG A 7 10.79 0.75 -11.95
CA ARG A 7 9.51 0.29 -11.37
C ARG A 7 8.58 -0.27 -12.44
N ILE A 8 8.42 0.43 -13.55
CA ILE A 8 7.59 -0.03 -14.68
C ILE A 8 8.10 -1.38 -15.22
N ILE A 9 9.42 -1.58 -15.29
CA ILE A 9 10.03 -2.84 -15.73
C ILE A 9 9.70 -3.99 -14.76
N TRP A 10 9.73 -3.74 -13.44
CA TRP A 10 9.35 -4.74 -12.43
C TRP A 10 7.87 -5.11 -12.48
N ILE A 11 6.96 -4.14 -12.69
CA ILE A 11 5.53 -4.39 -12.90
C ILE A 11 5.32 -5.30 -14.09
N ILE A 12 5.90 -4.95 -15.23
CA ILE A 12 5.81 -5.74 -16.48
C ILE A 12 6.39 -7.14 -16.26
N ALA A 13 7.48 -7.29 -15.51
CA ALA A 13 8.10 -8.58 -15.21
C ALA A 13 7.20 -9.46 -14.32
N ILE A 14 6.58 -8.91 -13.29
CA ILE A 14 5.66 -9.63 -12.38
C ILE A 14 4.40 -10.04 -13.13
N ILE A 15 3.80 -9.15 -13.93
CA ILE A 15 2.63 -9.45 -14.76
C ILE A 15 2.96 -10.56 -15.77
N ASN A 16 4.09 -10.48 -16.46
CA ASN A 16 4.53 -11.51 -17.40
C ASN A 16 4.81 -12.85 -16.73
N LEU A 17 5.39 -12.86 -15.52
CA LEU A 17 5.65 -14.10 -14.78
C LEU A 17 4.34 -14.79 -14.37
N MET A 18 3.32 -14.02 -13.95
CA MET A 18 2.00 -14.55 -13.62
C MET A 18 1.25 -15.07 -14.85
N ILE A 19 1.32 -14.38 -15.99
CA ILE A 19 0.69 -14.80 -17.24
C ILE A 19 1.38 -16.06 -17.81
N LEU A 20 2.71 -16.13 -17.81
CA LEU A 20 3.48 -17.27 -18.31
C LEU A 20 3.26 -18.55 -17.49
N SER A 21 3.06 -18.41 -16.16
CA SER A 21 2.74 -19.57 -15.31
C SER A 21 1.35 -20.13 -15.60
N SER A 22 0.37 -19.29 -15.90
CA SER A 22 -0.99 -19.73 -16.23
C SER A 22 -1.10 -20.40 -17.61
N THR A 23 -0.35 -19.94 -18.61
CA THR A 23 -0.36 -20.53 -19.96
C THR A 23 0.33 -21.90 -20.04
N ARG A 24 1.39 -22.13 -19.28
CA ARG A 24 2.06 -23.45 -19.24
C ARG A 24 1.23 -24.54 -18.58
N LEU A 25 0.38 -24.21 -17.59
CA LEU A 25 -0.52 -25.17 -16.97
C LEU A 25 -1.73 -25.53 -17.85
N ALA A 26 -2.22 -24.60 -18.67
CA ALA A 26 -3.29 -24.87 -19.64
C ALA A 26 -2.88 -25.79 -20.78
N ILE A 27 -1.59 -25.83 -21.16
CA ILE A 27 -1.05 -26.68 -22.24
C ILE A 27 -0.80 -28.13 -21.76
N ALA A 28 -0.57 -28.34 -20.43
CA ALA A 28 -0.32 -29.66 -19.88
C ALA A 28 -1.59 -30.56 -19.79
N ASP A 29 -2.78 -29.95 -19.86
CA ASP A 29 -4.06 -30.68 -19.73
C ASP A 29 -4.62 -31.21 -21.08
N SER A 30 -3.95 -30.96 -22.21
CA SER A 30 -4.38 -31.37 -23.55
C SER A 30 -3.72 -32.64 -24.11
N ALA A 31 -2.96 -33.38 -23.29
CA ALA A 31 -2.37 -34.66 -23.72
C ALA A 31 -3.41 -35.80 -23.68
N THR A 32 -3.75 -36.32 -24.86
CA THR A 32 -4.68 -37.45 -25.11
C THR A 32 -4.30 -38.73 -24.36
N PRO A 33 -5.24 -39.48 -23.80
CA PRO A 33 -4.93 -40.74 -23.16
C PRO A 33 -4.68 -41.86 -24.18
N SER A 34 -3.51 -42.48 -24.07
CA SER A 34 -3.19 -43.74 -24.73
C SER A 34 -3.85 -44.92 -24.01
N THR A 35 -4.56 -45.72 -24.73
CA THR A 35 -5.19 -47.00 -24.31
C THR A 35 -4.13 -48.05 -23.93
N ALA A 36 -4.18 -48.59 -22.72
CA ALA A 36 -3.95 -49.99 -22.39
C ALA A 36 -3.98 -50.27 -20.86
N GLY A 37 -4.67 -51.35 -20.48
CA GLY A 37 -4.38 -52.09 -19.25
C GLY A 37 -5.33 -51.84 -18.04
N ALA A 38 -6.26 -52.75 -17.83
CA ALA A 38 -7.07 -52.88 -16.59
C ALA A 38 -6.16 -53.24 -15.40
N ALA A 39 -5.96 -52.30 -14.49
CA ALA A 39 -5.42 -52.52 -13.16
C ALA A 39 -6.31 -51.83 -12.13
N THR A 40 -6.56 -52.48 -11.05
CA THR A 40 -7.40 -52.19 -9.89
C THR A 40 -7.42 -50.72 -9.51
N ARG A 41 -8.55 -50.03 -9.68
CA ARG A 41 -8.75 -48.63 -9.29
C ARG A 41 -8.74 -48.46 -7.78
N MET A 42 -7.58 -48.21 -7.19
CA MET A 42 -7.52 -47.36 -5.99
C MET A 42 -8.05 -45.99 -6.42
N GLY A 43 -9.13 -45.55 -5.75
CA GLY A 43 -9.82 -44.28 -6.12
C GLY A 43 -8.86 -43.09 -6.07
N SER A 44 -8.39 -42.68 -7.24
CA SER A 44 -7.66 -41.45 -7.42
C SER A 44 -8.59 -40.31 -7.00
N LYS A 45 -8.34 -39.67 -5.86
CA LYS A 45 -8.97 -38.40 -5.50
C LYS A 45 -8.58 -37.42 -6.60
N LYS A 46 -9.52 -37.12 -7.50
CA LYS A 46 -9.33 -36.12 -8.56
C LYS A 46 -8.82 -34.83 -7.92
N ALA A 47 -7.61 -34.41 -8.26
CA ALA A 47 -7.07 -33.14 -7.79
C ALA A 47 -8.04 -32.03 -8.21
N LEU A 48 -8.37 -31.11 -7.27
CA LEU A 48 -9.19 -29.96 -7.61
C LEU A 48 -8.39 -29.07 -8.55
N PRO A 49 -9.05 -28.51 -9.59
CA PRO A 49 -8.35 -27.67 -10.57
C PRO A 49 -7.78 -26.42 -9.90
N LEU A 50 -6.69 -25.90 -10.46
CA LEU A 50 -6.14 -24.59 -10.13
C LEU A 50 -7.20 -23.51 -10.43
N GLU A 51 -7.44 -22.63 -9.48
CA GLU A 51 -8.27 -21.44 -9.65
C GLU A 51 -7.34 -20.22 -9.83
N THR A 52 -7.49 -19.53 -10.93
CA THR A 52 -6.72 -18.32 -11.25
C THR A 52 -7.66 -17.12 -11.36
N GLU A 53 -7.32 -16.02 -10.73
CA GLU A 53 -8.08 -14.77 -10.83
C GLU A 53 -7.09 -13.60 -11.01
N PHE A 54 -7.37 -12.75 -11.99
CA PHE A 54 -6.71 -11.46 -12.18
C PHE A 54 -7.76 -10.35 -12.07
N VAL A 55 -7.44 -9.31 -11.32
CA VAL A 55 -8.33 -8.18 -11.07
C VAL A 55 -7.59 -6.90 -11.45
N PHE A 56 -8.26 -6.05 -12.22
CA PHE A 56 -7.80 -4.72 -12.54
C PHE A 56 -8.86 -3.71 -12.08
N THR A 57 -8.45 -2.76 -11.23
CA THR A 57 -9.35 -1.73 -10.69
C THR A 57 -8.76 -0.35 -10.88
N GLY A 58 -9.65 0.63 -11.02
CA GLY A 58 -9.35 2.05 -10.88
C GLY A 58 -10.17 2.63 -9.74
N GLY A 59 -9.67 3.65 -9.06
CA GLY A 59 -10.35 4.19 -7.91
C GLY A 59 -9.81 5.52 -7.42
N TYR A 60 -10.45 5.98 -6.36
CA TYR A 60 -10.07 7.14 -5.58
C TYR A 60 -9.47 6.68 -4.26
N ARG A 61 -8.40 7.36 -3.83
CA ARG A 61 -7.74 7.15 -2.55
C ARG A 61 -7.47 8.50 -1.89
N ARG A 62 -7.62 8.53 -0.56
CA ARG A 62 -7.25 9.66 0.28
C ARG A 62 -6.35 9.17 1.40
N ASP A 63 -5.24 9.87 1.59
CA ASP A 63 -4.25 9.63 2.62
C ASP A 63 -4.11 10.87 3.53
N ASP A 64 -3.82 10.63 4.80
CA ASP A 64 -3.35 11.63 5.74
C ASP A 64 -2.05 11.10 6.35
N LEU A 65 -1.01 11.93 6.44
CA LEU A 65 0.29 11.58 7.03
C LEU A 65 0.78 12.72 7.90
N ASP A 66 1.25 12.38 9.09
CA ASP A 66 1.91 13.34 9.98
C ASP A 66 3.18 12.76 10.60
N TRP A 67 4.07 13.65 11.00
CA TRP A 67 5.20 13.32 11.83
C TRP A 67 5.63 14.51 12.69
N ASN A 68 6.31 14.22 13.81
CA ASN A 68 6.91 15.25 14.63
C ASN A 68 8.26 14.82 15.22
N ILE A 69 9.10 15.82 15.53
CA ILE A 69 10.44 15.63 16.06
C ILE A 69 10.64 16.44 17.35
N ALA A 70 11.53 15.93 18.21
CA ALA A 70 11.98 16.66 19.39
C ALA A 70 13.18 17.57 19.10
N GLY A 71 13.48 18.47 20.04
CA GLY A 71 14.61 19.39 19.95
C GLY A 71 15.97 18.72 20.10
N ASP A 72 16.04 17.54 20.73
CA ASP A 72 17.29 16.77 20.86
C ASP A 72 17.04 15.25 20.66
N ILE A 73 18.14 14.49 20.70
CA ILE A 73 18.11 13.04 20.46
C ILE A 73 17.49 12.23 21.61
N ASN A 74 17.20 12.85 22.74
CA ASN A 74 16.58 12.22 23.90
C ASN A 74 15.10 12.57 24.05
N GLY A 75 14.51 13.20 23.04
CA GLY A 75 13.08 13.56 23.05
C GLY A 75 12.72 14.80 23.88
N ASN A 76 13.66 15.75 24.04
CA ASN A 76 13.50 16.93 24.87
C ASN A 76 13.93 18.22 24.14
N ASN A 77 13.72 19.36 24.77
CA ASN A 77 14.24 20.68 24.42
C ASN A 77 13.78 21.27 23.06
N PRO A 78 12.49 21.34 22.73
CA PRO A 78 11.32 20.81 23.44
C PRO A 78 11.00 19.37 23.05
N ASN A 79 9.99 18.76 23.69
CA ASN A 79 9.54 17.41 23.33
C ASN A 79 8.92 17.34 21.92
N ILE A 80 8.34 18.44 21.43
CA ILE A 80 7.94 18.62 20.03
C ILE A 80 8.51 19.96 19.55
N LEU A 81 9.55 19.89 18.71
CA LEU A 81 10.18 21.05 18.09
C LEU A 81 9.50 21.44 16.79
N SER A 82 9.27 20.47 15.91
CA SER A 82 8.66 20.65 14.61
C SER A 82 7.65 19.53 14.32
N GLU A 83 6.55 19.89 13.70
CA GLU A 83 5.48 18.98 13.30
C GLU A 83 5.04 19.32 11.89
N LEU A 84 4.95 18.27 11.05
CA LEU A 84 4.41 18.37 9.71
C LEU A 84 3.21 17.47 9.55
N THR A 85 2.19 17.99 8.88
CA THR A 85 1.01 17.23 8.48
C THR A 85 0.79 17.34 6.98
N TRP A 86 0.37 16.27 6.37
CA TRP A 86 -0.23 16.22 5.04
C TRP A 86 -1.64 15.71 5.22
N ASP A 87 -2.60 16.57 4.94
CA ASP A 87 -4.00 16.30 5.11
C ASP A 87 -4.67 16.25 3.73
N ASP A 88 -5.69 15.40 3.60
CA ASP A 88 -6.51 15.33 2.37
C ASP A 88 -5.71 15.06 1.10
N ILE A 89 -4.68 14.20 1.17
CA ILE A 89 -3.90 13.79 -0.01
C ILE A 89 -4.77 12.91 -0.90
N GLU A 90 -5.43 13.53 -1.86
CA GLU A 90 -6.34 12.86 -2.78
C GLU A 90 -5.61 12.37 -4.02
N SER A 91 -5.86 11.12 -4.40
CA SER A 91 -5.24 10.50 -5.56
C SER A 91 -6.21 9.65 -6.37
N TYR A 92 -6.01 9.60 -7.68
CA TYR A 92 -6.54 8.53 -8.51
C TYR A 92 -5.55 7.39 -8.57
N GLN A 93 -6.03 6.16 -8.46
CA GLN A 93 -5.18 4.97 -8.46
C GLN A 93 -5.62 3.91 -9.45
N VAL A 94 -4.66 3.10 -9.89
CA VAL A 94 -4.89 1.85 -10.61
C VAL A 94 -4.22 0.71 -9.86
N LYS A 95 -4.95 -0.40 -9.67
CA LYS A 95 -4.47 -1.57 -8.92
C LYS A 95 -4.63 -2.83 -9.78
N PHE A 96 -3.59 -3.61 -9.84
CA PHE A 96 -3.61 -4.96 -10.40
C PHE A 96 -3.40 -5.97 -9.28
N GLN A 97 -4.25 -7.01 -9.25
CA GLN A 97 -4.15 -8.10 -8.29
C GLN A 97 -4.18 -9.44 -9.03
N GLY A 98 -3.41 -10.39 -8.56
CA GLY A 98 -3.41 -11.77 -9.05
C GLY A 98 -3.53 -12.77 -7.92
N SER A 99 -4.27 -13.85 -8.14
CA SER A 99 -4.33 -14.98 -7.24
C SER A 99 -4.29 -16.31 -7.97
N LEU A 100 -3.51 -17.24 -7.42
CA LEU A 100 -3.41 -18.64 -7.86
C LEU A 100 -3.75 -19.51 -6.65
N VAL A 101 -4.84 -20.28 -6.73
CA VAL A 101 -5.33 -21.08 -5.61
C VAL A 101 -5.43 -22.54 -6.02
N TRP A 102 -4.59 -23.39 -5.41
CA TRP A 102 -4.75 -24.84 -5.41
C TRP A 102 -5.57 -25.24 -4.18
N PRO A 103 -6.85 -25.57 -4.35
CA PRO A 103 -7.72 -25.81 -3.21
C PRO A 103 -7.17 -26.89 -2.26
N LYS A 104 -7.15 -26.59 -0.95
CA LYS A 104 -6.60 -27.45 0.14
C LYS A 104 -5.10 -27.73 0.01
N ILE A 105 -4.35 -26.95 -0.74
CA ILE A 105 -2.91 -27.06 -0.88
C ILE A 105 -2.24 -25.73 -0.58
N ILE A 106 -2.42 -24.72 -1.44
CA ILE A 106 -1.72 -23.43 -1.33
C ILE A 106 -2.49 -22.35 -2.07
N ALA A 107 -2.39 -21.12 -1.59
CA ALA A 107 -2.79 -19.92 -2.30
C ALA A 107 -1.58 -18.99 -2.43
N LEU A 108 -1.39 -18.43 -3.62
CA LEU A 108 -0.43 -17.35 -3.88
C LEU A 108 -1.24 -16.11 -4.27
N LYS A 109 -0.89 -14.97 -3.69
CA LYS A 109 -1.53 -13.68 -3.97
C LYS A 109 -0.48 -12.62 -4.17
N GLY A 110 -0.73 -11.70 -5.09
CA GLY A 110 0.12 -10.55 -5.30
C GLY A 110 -0.69 -9.35 -5.77
N SER A 111 -0.24 -8.17 -5.43
CA SER A 111 -0.85 -6.91 -5.87
C SER A 111 0.20 -5.85 -6.13
N VAL A 112 -0.12 -4.96 -7.06
CA VAL A 112 0.61 -3.71 -7.29
C VAL A 112 -0.40 -2.60 -7.49
N ASN A 113 -0.10 -1.42 -6.96
CA ASN A 113 -0.93 -0.24 -7.04
C ASN A 113 -0.07 0.97 -7.39
N TYR A 114 -0.59 1.88 -8.17
CA TYR A 114 0.02 3.17 -8.47
C TYR A 114 -1.05 4.26 -8.40
N GLY A 115 -0.76 5.34 -7.70
CA GLY A 115 -1.64 6.49 -7.54
C GLY A 115 -0.97 7.79 -7.98
N TRP A 116 -1.76 8.69 -8.56
CA TRP A 116 -1.37 10.07 -8.91
C TRP A 116 -2.06 11.02 -7.95
N ILE A 117 -1.29 11.78 -7.18
CA ILE A 117 -1.82 12.81 -6.29
C ILE A 117 -2.27 13.99 -7.15
N PHE A 118 -3.41 14.58 -6.81
CA PHE A 118 -3.96 15.73 -7.52
C PHE A 118 -4.53 16.82 -6.60
N ASN A 119 -4.58 16.57 -5.28
CA ASN A 119 -5.01 17.51 -4.26
C ASN A 119 -4.39 17.11 -2.93
N GLY A 120 -4.18 18.08 -2.05
CA GLY A 120 -3.74 17.92 -0.68
C GLY A 120 -3.24 19.21 -0.08
N ASP A 121 -3.25 19.25 1.25
CA ASP A 121 -2.76 20.33 2.06
C ASP A 121 -1.56 19.89 2.91
N ASN A 122 -0.61 20.79 3.15
CA ASN A 122 0.48 20.56 4.08
C ASN A 122 0.55 21.72 5.07
N GLN A 123 0.83 21.41 6.33
CA GLN A 123 1.19 22.38 7.36
C GLN A 123 2.51 22.00 7.99
N ASP A 124 3.40 22.99 8.14
CA ASP A 124 4.67 22.90 8.85
C ASP A 124 4.64 23.89 10.03
N SER A 125 4.79 23.39 11.27
CA SER A 125 4.70 24.16 12.50
C SER A 125 5.90 23.91 13.40
N ASP A 126 6.50 24.99 13.94
CA ASP A 126 7.62 24.93 14.88
C ASP A 126 7.30 25.56 16.23
N PHE A 127 7.77 24.92 17.31
CA PHE A 127 7.46 25.28 18.70
C PHE A 127 8.73 25.52 19.53
N ARG A 128 8.64 26.45 20.51
CA ARG A 128 9.77 26.81 21.40
C ARG A 128 9.78 26.04 22.70
N TRP A 129 8.61 25.58 23.14
CA TRP A 129 8.40 24.97 24.45
C TRP A 129 7.69 23.64 24.30
N ASP A 130 7.74 22.82 25.35
CA ASP A 130 7.06 21.53 25.39
C ASP A 130 5.57 21.64 25.08
N ASP A 131 5.00 20.52 24.66
CA ASP A 131 3.56 20.32 24.43
C ASP A 131 2.97 21.30 23.39
N ARG A 132 3.70 21.56 22.32
CA ARG A 132 3.32 22.48 21.22
C ARG A 132 3.09 23.91 21.68
N CYS A 133 3.74 24.33 22.77
CA CYS A 133 3.61 25.68 23.29
C CYS A 133 4.60 26.64 22.62
N GLY A 134 4.19 27.91 22.48
CA GLY A 134 5.05 28.96 21.94
C GLY A 134 5.38 28.76 20.46
N GLU A 135 4.37 28.45 19.67
CA GLU A 135 4.51 28.35 18.22
C GLU A 135 5.09 29.65 17.65
N TYR A 136 6.18 29.51 16.90
CA TYR A 136 6.90 30.67 16.37
C TYR A 136 7.01 30.65 14.84
N SER A 137 6.73 29.53 14.21
CA SER A 137 6.67 29.38 12.77
C SER A 137 5.48 28.52 12.40
N ARG A 138 4.72 28.94 11.37
CA ARG A 138 3.73 28.09 10.69
C ARG A 138 3.61 28.50 9.24
N SER A 139 3.74 27.52 8.36
CA SER A 139 3.32 27.67 6.97
C SER A 139 2.19 26.68 6.64
N ASN A 140 1.29 27.13 5.78
CA ASN A 140 0.26 26.31 5.14
C ASN A 140 0.58 26.29 3.65
N ASN A 141 0.68 25.10 3.10
CA ASN A 141 1.27 24.88 1.79
C ASN A 141 0.37 23.94 0.98
N GLY A 142 0.51 23.93 -0.34
CA GLY A 142 -0.10 22.95 -1.22
C GLY A 142 0.66 21.61 -1.16
N ALA A 143 -0.07 20.50 -1.34
CA ALA A 143 0.47 19.15 -1.47
C ALA A 143 -0.27 18.37 -2.57
N ASP A 144 -0.46 19.01 -3.71
CA ASP A 144 -1.28 18.53 -4.84
C ASP A 144 -0.48 17.84 -5.95
N ASP A 145 0.79 17.48 -5.69
CA ASP A 145 1.67 16.77 -6.61
C ASP A 145 2.38 15.60 -5.93
N GLY A 146 2.76 14.63 -6.72
CA GLY A 146 3.44 13.43 -6.25
C GLY A 146 2.79 12.13 -6.70
N ASP A 147 3.28 11.03 -6.17
CA ASP A 147 2.76 9.70 -6.51
C ASP A 147 2.84 8.71 -5.33
N LEU A 148 2.02 7.66 -5.43
CA LEU A 148 1.91 6.59 -4.46
C LEU A 148 2.20 5.25 -5.15
N TRP A 149 2.90 4.36 -4.45
CA TRP A 149 3.23 3.05 -4.96
C TRP A 149 3.09 1.99 -3.87
N ASP A 150 2.29 0.95 -4.13
CA ASP A 150 2.17 -0.19 -3.22
C ASP A 150 2.45 -1.49 -3.97
N ALA A 151 3.10 -2.44 -3.30
CA ALA A 151 3.28 -3.80 -3.76
C ALA A 151 3.16 -4.79 -2.60
N SER A 152 2.52 -5.93 -2.82
CA SER A 152 2.41 -7.00 -1.83
C SER A 152 2.45 -8.37 -2.48
N LEU A 153 3.07 -9.33 -1.78
CA LEU A 153 3.10 -10.73 -2.18
C LEU A 153 2.84 -11.61 -0.96
N ALA A 154 1.99 -12.63 -1.11
CA ALA A 154 1.63 -13.53 -0.02
C ALA A 154 1.44 -14.97 -0.44
N VAL A 155 1.63 -15.85 0.53
CA VAL A 155 1.34 -17.27 0.45
C VAL A 155 0.41 -17.68 1.60
N GLY A 156 -0.51 -18.60 1.35
CA GLY A 156 -1.45 -19.06 2.38
C GLY A 156 -2.05 -20.43 2.11
N TYR A 157 -2.89 -20.86 3.03
CA TYR A 157 -3.55 -22.17 2.97
C TYR A 157 -5.09 -22.00 2.89
N PRO A 158 -5.74 -22.32 1.74
CA PRO A 158 -7.18 -22.10 1.56
C PRO A 158 -7.98 -23.24 2.21
N MET A 159 -8.80 -22.91 3.20
CA MET A 159 -9.73 -23.80 3.90
C MET A 159 -11.16 -23.51 3.45
N ARG A 160 -11.84 -24.50 2.85
CA ARG A 160 -13.24 -24.38 2.41
C ARG A 160 -14.18 -24.97 3.41
N PHE A 161 -15.30 -24.30 3.65
CA PHE A 161 -16.39 -24.70 4.53
C PHE A 161 -17.76 -24.31 3.97
N GLY A 162 -18.82 -24.86 4.59
CA GLY A 162 -20.22 -24.58 4.20
C GLY A 162 -20.72 -25.47 3.05
N GLN A 163 -22.03 -25.40 2.80
CA GLN A 163 -22.70 -26.20 1.78
C GLN A 163 -23.47 -25.31 0.78
N ASN A 164 -24.44 -24.52 1.22
CA ASN A 164 -25.24 -23.63 0.37
C ASN A 164 -24.50 -22.32 0.09
N VAL A 165 -23.80 -21.78 1.09
CA VAL A 165 -22.83 -20.71 0.94
C VAL A 165 -21.46 -21.33 1.15
N ILE A 166 -20.61 -21.25 0.14
CA ILE A 166 -19.23 -21.72 0.26
C ILE A 166 -18.38 -20.59 0.81
N GLY A 167 -17.90 -20.77 2.04
CA GLY A 167 -16.86 -19.95 2.62
C GLY A 167 -15.48 -20.49 2.29
N THR A 168 -14.52 -19.60 2.10
CA THR A 168 -13.09 -19.91 2.04
C THR A 168 -12.38 -18.98 2.98
N LEU A 169 -11.73 -19.53 3.99
CA LEU A 169 -10.80 -18.83 4.89
C LEU A 169 -9.39 -19.19 4.48
N THR A 170 -8.57 -18.17 4.24
CA THR A 170 -7.15 -18.34 3.86
C THR A 170 -6.29 -17.53 4.82
N PRO A 171 -5.68 -18.12 5.84
CA PRO A 171 -4.57 -17.49 6.55
C PRO A 171 -3.42 -17.27 5.58
N LEU A 172 -2.76 -16.11 5.71
CA LEU A 172 -1.73 -15.61 4.82
C LEU A 172 -0.51 -15.16 5.61
N VAL A 173 0.64 -15.31 4.99
CA VAL A 173 1.88 -14.62 5.36
C VAL A 173 2.43 -13.95 4.11
N GLY A 174 2.95 -12.74 4.23
CA GLY A 174 3.40 -11.98 3.09
C GLY A 174 4.48 -10.97 3.41
N TYR A 175 4.85 -10.22 2.40
CA TYR A 175 5.74 -9.07 2.46
C TYR A 175 5.15 -7.95 1.62
N SER A 176 5.19 -6.73 2.14
CA SER A 176 4.67 -5.54 1.45
C SER A 176 5.71 -4.43 1.38
N TYR A 177 5.47 -3.53 0.46
CA TYR A 177 6.21 -2.31 0.23
C TYR A 177 5.21 -1.22 -0.14
N HIS A 178 5.24 -0.11 0.59
CA HIS A 178 4.42 1.07 0.35
C HIS A 178 5.34 2.28 0.26
N GLU A 179 5.10 3.15 -0.69
CA GLU A 179 5.89 4.35 -0.95
C GLU A 179 4.96 5.52 -1.24
N GLN A 180 5.27 6.66 -0.63
CA GLN A 180 4.60 7.93 -0.89
C GLN A 180 5.68 8.94 -1.25
N ASN A 181 5.60 9.52 -2.45
CA ASN A 181 6.45 10.61 -2.91
C ASN A 181 5.63 11.89 -2.83
N LEU A 182 5.72 12.58 -1.70
CA LEU A 182 4.93 13.77 -1.39
C LEU A 182 5.69 15.04 -1.77
N LYS A 183 4.95 16.06 -2.21
CA LYS A 183 5.45 17.38 -2.51
C LYS A 183 4.90 18.40 -1.54
N ILE A 184 5.63 19.51 -1.36
CA ILE A 184 5.19 20.70 -0.64
C ILE A 184 5.43 21.88 -1.57
N THR A 185 4.36 22.56 -1.95
CA THR A 185 4.34 23.67 -2.92
C THR A 185 3.54 24.84 -2.36
N ASP A 186 3.46 25.93 -3.11
CA ASP A 186 2.54 27.07 -2.84
C ASP A 186 2.62 27.61 -1.39
N GLY A 187 3.85 27.86 -0.91
CA GLY A 187 4.12 28.26 0.46
C GLY A 187 3.41 29.53 0.91
N PHE A 188 2.74 29.46 2.06
CA PHE A 188 2.08 30.59 2.71
C PHE A 188 2.35 30.64 4.20
N GLN A 189 3.19 31.60 4.63
CA GLN A 189 3.57 31.78 6.04
C GLN A 189 2.47 32.49 6.82
N THR A 190 1.95 31.83 7.86
CA THR A 190 0.89 32.35 8.73
C THR A 190 1.43 32.79 10.09
N ILE A 191 2.53 32.22 10.56
CA ILE A 191 3.26 32.65 11.77
C ILE A 191 4.77 32.73 11.46
N PRO A 192 5.39 33.92 11.53
CA PRO A 192 4.73 35.24 11.54
C PRO A 192 3.93 35.44 10.25
N ALA A 193 2.87 36.25 10.32
CA ALA A 193 1.97 36.50 9.19
C ALA A 193 2.65 37.33 8.09
N THR A 194 3.52 36.73 7.31
CA THR A 194 4.26 37.36 6.20
C THR A 194 3.63 37.07 4.83
N GLY A 195 2.69 36.10 4.74
CA GLY A 195 1.97 35.78 3.52
C GLY A 195 2.73 34.80 2.61
N PRO A 196 2.43 34.80 1.30
CA PRO A 196 3.00 33.87 0.35
C PRO A 196 4.50 34.05 0.18
N PHE A 197 5.23 32.93 0.02
CA PHE A 197 6.64 32.93 -0.34
C PHE A 197 6.87 32.03 -1.56
N PRO A 198 7.60 32.52 -2.59
CA PRO A 198 7.76 31.81 -3.84
C PRO A 198 8.85 30.74 -3.78
N GLY A 199 8.76 29.78 -4.70
CA GLY A 199 9.83 28.83 -4.99
C GLY A 199 9.85 27.60 -4.08
N LEU A 200 8.82 27.40 -3.25
CA LEU A 200 8.67 26.17 -2.49
C LEU A 200 8.39 24.99 -3.45
N ASP A 201 9.26 23.99 -3.45
CA ASP A 201 9.18 22.72 -4.18
C ASP A 201 9.94 21.66 -3.40
N SER A 202 9.58 21.50 -2.13
CA SER A 202 10.17 20.49 -1.25
C SER A 202 9.58 19.12 -1.51
N SER A 203 10.32 18.07 -1.17
CA SER A 203 9.85 16.69 -1.30
C SER A 203 10.07 15.90 -0.02
N TYR A 204 9.17 14.94 0.20
CA TYR A 204 9.25 13.99 1.28
C TYR A 204 8.86 12.61 0.75
N ASP A 205 9.84 11.74 0.56
CA ASP A 205 9.71 10.41 -0.01
C ASP A 205 9.76 9.38 1.13
N THR A 206 8.68 8.62 1.35
CA THR A 206 8.55 7.63 2.42
C THR A 206 8.55 6.21 1.89
N GLU A 207 9.06 5.26 2.68
CA GLU A 207 9.02 3.82 2.41
C GLU A 207 8.63 3.07 3.68
N TRP A 208 7.54 2.28 3.61
CA TRP A 208 7.12 1.31 4.61
C TRP A 208 7.27 -0.08 4.02
N LYS A 209 8.10 -0.94 4.60
CA LYS A 209 8.40 -2.27 4.02
C LYS A 209 8.58 -3.31 5.10
N GLY A 210 7.98 -4.48 4.92
CA GLY A 210 8.15 -5.55 5.89
C GLY A 210 7.23 -6.74 5.73
N PRO A 211 7.40 -7.75 6.60
CA PRO A 211 6.55 -8.92 6.63
C PRO A 211 5.19 -8.60 7.25
N TRP A 212 4.19 -9.39 6.86
CA TRP A 212 2.86 -9.32 7.44
C TRP A 212 2.20 -10.68 7.56
N ILE A 213 1.20 -10.77 8.43
CA ILE A 213 0.30 -11.90 8.57
C ILE A 213 -1.14 -11.44 8.40
N GLY A 214 -2.01 -12.30 7.90
CA GLY A 214 -3.39 -11.91 7.70
C GLY A 214 -4.33 -13.04 7.37
N ILE A 215 -5.56 -12.67 7.10
CA ILE A 215 -6.62 -13.58 6.67
C ILE A 215 -7.34 -13.02 5.46
N ASP A 216 -7.75 -13.90 4.55
CA ASP A 216 -8.70 -13.62 3.48
C ASP A 216 -9.92 -14.51 3.68
N LEU A 217 -11.09 -13.91 3.83
CA LEU A 217 -12.36 -14.57 4.00
C LEU A 217 -13.25 -14.26 2.81
N ARG A 218 -13.63 -15.28 2.05
CA ARG A 218 -14.50 -15.15 0.86
C ARG A 218 -15.76 -15.98 1.00
N PHE A 219 -16.88 -15.43 0.57
CA PHE A 219 -18.16 -16.10 0.53
C PHE A 219 -18.73 -16.08 -0.88
N LYS A 220 -19.11 -17.27 -1.37
CA LYS A 220 -19.75 -17.49 -2.67
C LYS A 220 -21.13 -18.10 -2.45
N ALA A 221 -22.18 -17.33 -2.70
CA ALA A 221 -23.56 -17.83 -2.62
C ALA A 221 -23.88 -18.60 -3.89
N ARG A 222 -24.32 -19.88 -3.74
CA ARG A 222 -24.68 -20.72 -4.89
C ARG A 222 -26.04 -20.34 -5.49
N GLU A 223 -27.01 -19.97 -4.64
CA GLU A 223 -28.40 -19.78 -5.02
C GLU A 223 -28.89 -18.33 -4.98
N ILE A 224 -28.16 -17.44 -4.27
CA ILE A 224 -28.51 -16.03 -4.22
C ILE A 224 -28.08 -15.38 -5.53
N LYS A 225 -29.06 -14.93 -6.29
CA LYS A 225 -28.86 -14.20 -7.54
C LYS A 225 -29.47 -12.82 -7.40
N ILE A 226 -28.65 -11.80 -7.61
CA ILE A 226 -29.11 -10.41 -7.74
C ILE A 226 -29.09 -10.11 -9.24
N PHE A 227 -30.23 -9.72 -9.80
CA PHE A 227 -30.42 -9.51 -11.25
C PHE A 227 -29.92 -10.70 -12.11
N ALA A 228 -30.19 -11.95 -11.66
CA ALA A 228 -29.77 -13.20 -12.30
C ALA A 228 -28.26 -13.50 -12.29
N HIS A 229 -27.45 -12.71 -11.61
CA HIS A 229 -26.00 -12.91 -11.48
C HIS A 229 -25.63 -13.43 -10.09
N ARG A 230 -24.53 -14.21 -10.01
CA ARG A 230 -23.97 -14.66 -8.74
C ARG A 230 -23.26 -13.50 -8.05
N PHE A 231 -23.38 -13.51 -6.73
CA PHE A 231 -22.77 -12.52 -5.86
C PHE A 231 -21.72 -13.18 -4.95
N GLU A 232 -20.56 -12.59 -4.86
CA GLU A 232 -19.49 -13.03 -3.98
C GLU A 232 -19.01 -11.85 -3.15
N THR A 233 -18.70 -12.09 -1.87
CA THR A 233 -18.13 -11.07 -0.99
C THR A 233 -16.79 -11.53 -0.46
N TYR A 234 -15.95 -10.59 -0.08
CA TYR A 234 -14.71 -10.89 0.61
C TYR A 234 -14.44 -9.85 1.70
N PHE A 235 -13.61 -10.28 2.64
CA PHE A 235 -13.02 -9.47 3.70
C PHE A 235 -11.58 -9.90 3.89
N THR A 236 -10.66 -8.95 4.02
CA THR A 236 -9.25 -9.18 4.34
C THR A 236 -8.85 -8.37 5.56
N TYR A 237 -7.99 -8.94 6.37
CA TYR A 237 -7.31 -8.26 7.46
C TYR A 237 -5.84 -8.66 7.44
N GLU A 238 -4.95 -7.68 7.49
CA GLU A 238 -3.51 -7.86 7.50
C GLU A 238 -2.91 -7.05 8.65
N TYR A 239 -1.95 -7.62 9.36
CA TYR A 239 -1.13 -6.93 10.35
C TYR A 239 0.32 -6.97 9.90
N HIS A 240 0.96 -5.80 9.85
CA HIS A 240 2.27 -5.57 9.28
C HIS A 240 3.27 -5.14 10.37
N TRP A 241 4.50 -5.64 10.27
CA TRP A 241 5.67 -5.09 10.91
C TRP A 241 6.49 -4.43 9.82
N ALA A 242 6.83 -3.17 9.98
CA ALA A 242 7.47 -2.40 8.94
C ALA A 242 8.74 -1.71 9.42
N ASP A 243 9.78 -1.77 8.60
CA ASP A 243 10.86 -0.81 8.63
C ASP A 243 10.36 0.44 7.90
N TYR A 244 10.49 1.59 8.54
CA TYR A 244 10.15 2.90 7.98
C TYR A 244 11.41 3.69 7.67
N ASP A 245 11.52 4.12 6.42
CA ASP A 245 12.55 5.05 5.95
C ASP A 245 11.89 6.24 5.26
N ALA A 246 12.41 7.46 5.46
CA ALA A 246 12.04 8.60 4.62
C ALA A 246 13.25 9.47 4.30
N GLU A 247 13.22 10.12 3.13
CA GLU A 247 14.19 11.10 2.68
C GLU A 247 13.48 12.37 2.24
N ALA A 248 14.06 13.53 2.60
CA ALA A 248 13.50 14.82 2.28
C ALA A 248 14.50 15.75 1.59
N ASP A 249 13.99 16.59 0.70
CA ASP A 249 14.69 17.72 0.13
C ASP A 249 13.92 19.01 0.44
N TRP A 250 14.41 19.81 1.41
CA TRP A 250 13.85 21.10 1.80
C TRP A 250 14.50 22.21 0.97
N ASN A 251 14.00 22.43 -0.24
CA ASN A 251 14.65 23.19 -1.30
C ASN A 251 14.94 24.67 -0.99
N LEU A 252 14.25 25.28 -0.01
CA LEU A 252 14.49 26.66 0.43
C LEU A 252 15.40 26.77 1.67
N ARG A 253 15.93 25.66 2.19
CA ARG A 253 16.80 25.62 3.37
C ARG A 253 18.25 25.52 2.95
N ASP A 254 18.88 26.68 2.61
CA ASP A 254 20.30 26.78 2.21
C ASP A 254 21.29 26.27 3.28
N ASP A 255 20.87 26.15 4.54
CA ASP A 255 21.65 25.59 5.64
C ASP A 255 21.70 24.05 5.61
N LEU A 256 20.81 23.40 4.84
CA LEU A 256 20.76 21.96 4.64
C LEU A 256 21.41 21.56 3.30
N ALA A 257 21.81 20.31 3.21
CA ALA A 257 22.35 19.76 1.97
C ALA A 257 21.21 19.39 0.99
N HIS A 258 21.51 19.46 -0.29
CA HIS A 258 20.62 19.05 -1.39
C HIS A 258 21.28 17.98 -2.27
N PRO A 259 20.52 17.05 -2.82
CA PRO A 259 19.07 16.86 -2.79
C PRO A 259 18.57 16.03 -1.59
N LYS A 260 19.33 15.95 -0.50
CA LYS A 260 18.96 15.24 0.73
C LYS A 260 19.24 16.15 1.93
N SER A 261 18.16 16.74 2.44
CA SER A 261 18.20 17.62 3.62
C SER A 261 18.19 16.83 4.92
N PHE A 262 17.37 15.80 4.99
CA PHE A 262 17.33 14.88 6.13
C PHE A 262 16.77 13.51 5.75
N LYS A 263 16.89 12.57 6.67
CA LYS A 263 16.26 11.26 6.59
C LYS A 263 15.67 10.84 7.92
N HIS A 264 14.58 10.09 7.86
CA HIS A 264 14.00 9.35 8.99
C HIS A 264 14.39 7.88 8.90
N ASP A 265 14.48 7.22 10.08
CA ASP A 265 14.82 5.81 10.20
C ASP A 265 14.22 5.28 11.52
N THR A 266 13.24 4.38 11.44
CA THR A 266 12.56 3.78 12.60
C THR A 266 11.81 2.53 12.19
N ASP A 267 11.37 1.75 13.18
CA ASP A 267 10.45 0.63 13.02
C ASP A 267 9.01 1.10 13.24
N GLY A 268 8.06 0.37 12.66
CA GLY A 268 6.64 0.66 12.82
C GLY A 268 5.77 -0.56 12.61
N ASN A 269 4.49 -0.35 12.73
CA ASN A 269 3.48 -1.36 12.47
C ASN A 269 2.23 -0.74 11.82
N GLY A 270 1.42 -1.58 11.21
CA GLY A 270 0.19 -1.15 10.60
C GLY A 270 -0.79 -2.28 10.41
N TYR A 271 -2.03 -1.93 10.13
CA TYR A 271 -3.03 -2.88 9.70
C TYR A 271 -3.73 -2.41 8.44
N VAL A 272 -4.09 -3.40 7.60
CA VAL A 272 -4.83 -3.19 6.36
C VAL A 272 -6.13 -3.99 6.41
N ILE A 273 -7.24 -3.32 6.16
CA ILE A 273 -8.57 -3.91 6.07
C ILE A 273 -9.06 -3.73 4.65
N GLY A 274 -9.42 -4.83 4.01
CA GLY A 274 -10.07 -4.83 2.70
C GLY A 274 -11.44 -5.47 2.77
N ALA A 275 -12.42 -4.88 2.08
CA ALA A 275 -13.73 -5.47 1.91
C ALA A 275 -14.25 -5.21 0.51
N GLY A 276 -15.06 -6.11 -0.01
CA GLY A 276 -15.65 -5.88 -1.32
C GLY A 276 -16.62 -6.95 -1.76
N PHE A 277 -17.12 -6.74 -2.95
CA PHE A 277 -18.02 -7.69 -3.59
C PHE A 277 -17.78 -7.79 -5.09
N ASN A 278 -18.06 -8.99 -5.61
CA ASN A 278 -17.93 -9.32 -7.00
C ASN A 278 -19.29 -9.68 -7.58
N PHE A 279 -19.64 -9.03 -8.67
CA PHE A 279 -20.82 -9.31 -9.46
C PHE A 279 -20.41 -10.18 -10.65
N VAL A 280 -20.68 -11.49 -10.58
CA VAL A 280 -20.25 -12.44 -11.62
C VAL A 280 -21.15 -12.32 -12.83
N LEU A 281 -20.66 -11.65 -13.87
CA LEU A 281 -21.40 -11.43 -15.13
C LEU A 281 -21.46 -12.69 -15.99
N HIS A 282 -20.33 -13.41 -16.05
CA HIS A 282 -20.14 -14.62 -16.85
C HIS A 282 -19.19 -15.57 -16.10
N GLN A 283 -19.04 -16.80 -16.55
CA GLN A 283 -18.16 -17.78 -15.91
C GLN A 283 -16.71 -17.31 -15.73
N HIS A 284 -16.22 -16.40 -16.59
CA HIS A 284 -14.86 -15.87 -16.59
C HIS A 284 -14.76 -14.39 -16.19
N TRP A 285 -15.87 -13.66 -16.07
CA TRP A 285 -15.85 -12.22 -15.84
C TRP A 285 -16.72 -11.81 -14.65
N ALA A 286 -16.18 -10.91 -13.83
CA ALA A 286 -16.96 -10.24 -12.77
C ALA A 286 -16.61 -8.75 -12.67
N LEU A 287 -17.60 -7.96 -12.25
CA LEU A 287 -17.37 -6.60 -11.76
C LEU A 287 -16.96 -6.67 -10.30
N ASN A 288 -15.98 -5.84 -9.92
CA ASN A 288 -15.44 -5.76 -8.56
C ASN A 288 -15.67 -4.38 -7.98
N PHE A 289 -16.13 -4.33 -6.73
CA PHE A 289 -16.20 -3.13 -5.89
C PHE A 289 -15.39 -3.39 -4.65
N ASN A 290 -14.42 -2.53 -4.37
CA ASN A 290 -13.49 -2.71 -3.26
C ASN A 290 -13.43 -1.46 -2.41
N PHE A 291 -13.31 -1.66 -1.11
CA PHE A 291 -12.94 -0.69 -0.11
C PHE A 291 -11.70 -1.19 0.59
N ASP A 292 -10.67 -0.36 0.67
CA ASP A 292 -9.44 -0.62 1.43
C ASP A 292 -9.28 0.50 2.48
N TYR A 293 -8.88 0.13 3.70
CA TYR A 293 -8.49 1.03 4.78
C TYR A 293 -7.15 0.59 5.33
N GLN A 294 -6.29 1.54 5.65
CA GLN A 294 -4.97 1.29 6.24
C GLN A 294 -4.71 2.30 7.35
N ASP A 295 -3.99 1.86 8.39
CA ASP A 295 -3.57 2.69 9.50
C ASP A 295 -2.20 2.19 9.97
N TRP A 296 -1.23 3.09 10.03
CA TRP A 296 0.17 2.81 10.30
C TRP A 296 0.72 3.81 11.28
N SER A 297 1.59 3.33 12.17
CA SER A 297 2.33 4.18 13.10
C SER A 297 3.73 3.63 13.32
N THR A 298 4.66 4.53 13.63
CA THR A 298 6.02 4.14 14.00
C THR A 298 6.23 4.21 15.51
N ASP A 299 7.26 3.50 15.99
CA ASP A 299 7.89 3.78 17.26
C ASP A 299 8.72 5.07 17.17
N ASP A 300 9.27 5.55 18.28
CA ASP A 300 10.26 6.61 18.27
C ASP A 300 11.54 6.16 17.52
N GLY A 301 12.12 7.09 16.78
CA GLY A 301 13.23 6.81 15.89
C GLY A 301 14.23 7.96 15.81
N THR A 302 14.89 8.07 14.68
CA THR A 302 15.92 9.08 14.44
C THR A 302 15.62 9.89 13.18
N ILE A 303 15.68 11.22 13.31
CA ILE A 303 15.91 12.11 12.18
C ILE A 303 17.39 12.48 12.10
N LYS A 304 17.96 12.36 10.92
CA LYS A 304 19.34 12.76 10.63
C LYS A 304 19.35 13.85 9.59
N PHE A 305 19.74 15.06 10.00
CA PHE A 305 19.96 16.20 9.12
C PHE A 305 21.35 16.11 8.46
N PHE A 306 21.43 16.55 7.22
CA PHE A 306 22.65 16.76 6.45
C PHE A 306 22.80 18.26 6.23
N LEU A 307 23.86 18.86 6.78
CA LEU A 307 24.07 20.30 6.70
C LEU A 307 24.89 20.65 5.45
N ALA A 308 24.73 21.88 4.96
CA ALA A 308 25.42 22.37 3.77
C ALA A 308 26.97 22.38 3.92
N ASP A 309 27.49 22.45 5.15
CA ASP A 309 28.90 22.35 5.44
C ASP A 309 29.49 20.92 5.44
N GLY A 310 28.62 19.91 5.16
CA GLY A 310 28.97 18.50 5.14
C GLY A 310 28.88 17.79 6.50
N THR A 311 28.58 18.51 7.58
CA THR A 311 28.35 17.91 8.89
C THR A 311 26.94 17.30 9.01
N THR A 312 26.68 16.55 10.07
CA THR A 312 25.36 15.95 10.31
C THR A 312 24.90 16.18 11.74
N HIS A 313 23.61 16.36 11.91
CA HIS A 313 22.97 16.48 13.21
C HIS A 313 21.85 15.44 13.36
N LYS A 314 21.61 14.96 14.58
CA LYS A 314 20.55 13.99 14.87
C LYS A 314 19.62 14.50 15.96
N GLN A 315 18.34 14.24 15.78
CA GLN A 315 17.30 14.46 16.79
C GLN A 315 16.40 13.22 16.88
N GLN A 316 15.55 13.17 17.89
CA GLN A 316 14.55 12.12 17.98
C GLN A 316 13.42 12.43 16.99
N LEU A 317 13.06 11.45 16.19
CA LEU A 317 11.76 11.35 15.53
C LEU A 317 10.81 10.73 16.54
N ASN A 318 9.76 11.44 16.94
CA ASN A 318 8.85 10.93 17.97
C ASN A 318 7.90 9.88 17.39
N GLU A 319 7.33 10.16 16.22
CA GLU A 319 6.37 9.28 15.54
C GLU A 319 6.20 9.69 14.08
N VAL A 320 5.71 8.77 13.29
CA VAL A 320 5.10 9.00 11.98
C VAL A 320 3.79 8.23 11.94
N ASN A 321 2.71 8.88 11.58
CA ASN A 321 1.40 8.27 11.43
C ASN A 321 0.92 8.40 9.99
N TRP A 322 0.28 7.36 9.47
CA TRP A 322 -0.30 7.36 8.14
C TRP A 322 -1.62 6.60 8.14
N THR A 323 -2.68 7.27 7.70
CA THR A 323 -3.97 6.64 7.43
C THR A 323 -4.34 6.76 5.96
N SER A 324 -5.02 5.74 5.45
CA SER A 324 -5.47 5.72 4.05
C SER A 324 -6.81 5.01 3.90
N TYR A 325 -7.67 5.54 3.05
CA TYR A 325 -8.82 4.80 2.58
C TYR A 325 -9.01 4.95 1.08
N ALA A 326 -9.49 3.88 0.44
CA ALA A 326 -9.70 3.85 -1.00
C ALA A 326 -11.00 3.15 -1.38
N LEU A 327 -11.64 3.68 -2.41
CA LEU A 327 -12.76 3.06 -3.09
C LEU A 327 -12.38 2.77 -4.54
N SER A 328 -12.58 1.55 -5.00
CA SER A 328 -12.23 1.17 -6.36
C SER A 328 -13.26 0.27 -7.02
N LEU A 329 -13.32 0.39 -8.35
CA LEU A 329 -14.19 -0.35 -9.24
C LEU A 329 -13.35 -0.98 -10.34
N GLY A 330 -13.67 -2.20 -10.75
CA GLY A 330 -12.94 -2.83 -11.84
C GLY A 330 -13.52 -4.14 -12.33
N LEU A 331 -12.69 -4.86 -13.06
CA LEU A 331 -13.01 -6.13 -13.69
C LEU A 331 -12.08 -7.23 -13.21
N SER A 332 -12.63 -8.43 -13.00
CA SER A 332 -11.82 -9.64 -12.85
C SER A 332 -12.03 -10.62 -13.98
N VAL A 333 -10.94 -11.35 -14.29
CA VAL A 333 -10.92 -12.48 -15.21
C VAL A 333 -10.53 -13.72 -14.41
N ARG A 334 -11.27 -14.82 -14.61
CA ARG A 334 -11.14 -16.07 -13.86
C ARG A 334 -10.98 -17.27 -14.79
N PHE A 335 -10.12 -18.22 -14.38
CA PHE A 335 -9.84 -19.46 -15.11
C PHE A 335 -9.88 -20.68 -14.19
#